data_b3072895e03775482526a47931c2af33
#
_entry.id   b3072895e03775482526a47931c2af33
#
_cell.length_a   1.000
_cell.length_b   1.000
_cell.length_c   1.000
_cell.angle_alpha   90.00
_cell.angle_beta   90.00
_cell.angle_gamma   90.00
#
_symmetry.space_group_name_H-M   'P 1'
#
loop_
_entity.id
_entity.type
_entity.pdbx_description
1 polymer ?
#
loop_
_entity_poly.entity_id
_entity_poly.type
_entity_poly.pdbx_seq_one_letter_code
_entity_poly.pdbx_strand_id
1 'polypeptide(L)'
;LPQRKQKRVVDKGQQSLLVGVGVLLAAASGAYFFIQMPLIDEVDNLKSANAQLTRDNKIKKEKLANFDTLKAAVDAAKKRSDAIVKLATARAVPAFMLHELARILTGKEPTMSKDMTKRVEKDPNRAIESDWDPKHVWITSFSENQGKFTLMGGAQSDADMTQLAKRLQASVYFADVVPEKGDDTVDREGGVTYYRFNISGKVVY
;
A
#
# COMPACT_ATOMS: atom_id res chain seq x y z
N LEU A 1 -108.87 -44.40 14.47
CA LEU A 1 -108.38 -44.09 15.78
C LEU A 1 -107.08 -43.36 15.63
N PRO A 2 -106.95 -42.13 16.13
CA PRO A 2 -105.67 -41.31 15.92
C PRO A 2 -104.67 -41.76 17.00
N GLN A 3 -103.49 -42.12 16.53
CA GLN A 3 -102.33 -42.38 17.41
C GLN A 3 -101.81 -41.08 18.01
N ARG A 4 -101.86 -40.93 19.30
CA ARG A 4 -101.25 -39.87 20.09
C ARG A 4 -99.71 -40.04 20.04
N LYS A 5 -98.97 -39.13 19.41
CA LYS A 5 -97.55 -39.05 19.60
C LYS A 5 -97.21 -38.62 21.01
N GLN A 6 -96.58 -39.54 21.77
CA GLN A 6 -96.01 -39.21 23.08
C GLN A 6 -94.91 -38.18 22.93
N LYS A 7 -95.07 -36.98 23.53
CA LYS A 7 -94.03 -36.01 23.70
C LYS A 7 -93.04 -36.60 24.72
N ARG A 8 -91.86 -36.91 24.28
CA ARG A 8 -90.74 -37.20 25.20
C ARG A 8 -90.53 -35.97 26.09
N VAL A 9 -90.81 -36.13 27.37
CA VAL A 9 -90.51 -35.16 28.41
C VAL A 9 -89.01 -35.32 28.65
N VAL A 10 -88.21 -34.45 28.14
CA VAL A 10 -86.80 -34.44 28.47
C VAL A 10 -86.68 -34.00 29.89
N ASP A 11 -86.12 -34.87 30.76
CA ASP A 11 -85.96 -34.66 32.19
C ASP A 11 -85.14 -33.44 32.48
N LYS A 12 -85.58 -32.50 33.30
CA LYS A 12 -84.90 -31.22 33.62
C LYS A 12 -83.42 -31.42 34.03
N GLY A 13 -83.11 -32.58 34.67
CA GLY A 13 -81.74 -32.96 35.00
C GLY A 13 -80.86 -33.24 33.77
N GLN A 14 -81.44 -33.90 32.76
CA GLN A 14 -80.71 -34.17 31.49
C GLN A 14 -80.44 -32.90 30.67
N GLN A 15 -81.37 -31.95 30.70
CA GLN A 15 -81.17 -30.64 30.04
C GLN A 15 -80.09 -29.82 30.72
N SER A 16 -80.00 -29.79 32.03
CA SER A 16 -78.97 -29.07 32.76
C SER A 16 -77.57 -29.68 32.58
N LEU A 17 -77.46 -31.01 32.45
CA LEU A 17 -76.23 -31.71 32.11
C LEU A 17 -75.77 -31.42 30.71
N LEU A 18 -76.62 -31.38 29.69
CA LEU A 18 -76.28 -31.05 28.31
C LEU A 18 -75.82 -29.59 28.19
N VAL A 19 -76.47 -28.66 28.89
CA VAL A 19 -76.08 -27.28 28.93
C VAL A 19 -74.69 -27.10 29.60
N GLY A 20 -74.46 -27.82 30.72
CA GLY A 20 -73.18 -27.82 31.44
C GLY A 20 -72.01 -28.34 30.58
N VAL A 21 -72.25 -29.45 29.88
CA VAL A 21 -71.25 -30.00 28.93
C VAL A 21 -71.02 -29.04 27.74
N GLY A 22 -72.08 -28.41 27.23
CA GLY A 22 -71.96 -27.42 26.17
C GLY A 22 -71.12 -26.20 26.61
N VAL A 23 -71.31 -25.68 27.80
CA VAL A 23 -70.52 -24.56 28.37
C VAL A 23 -69.04 -24.96 28.57
N LEU A 24 -68.77 -26.16 29.05
CA LEU A 24 -67.41 -26.67 29.23
C LEU A 24 -66.69 -26.82 27.87
N LEU A 25 -67.37 -27.36 26.88
CA LEU A 25 -66.79 -27.47 25.53
C LEU A 25 -66.55 -26.09 24.88
N ALA A 26 -67.43 -25.11 25.08
CA ALA A 26 -67.28 -23.77 24.62
C ALA A 26 -66.14 -23.07 25.37
N ALA A 27 -65.97 -23.25 26.64
CA ALA A 27 -64.85 -22.71 27.42
C ALA A 27 -63.50 -23.35 27.03
N ALA A 28 -63.48 -24.67 26.83
CA ALA A 28 -62.30 -25.40 26.41
C ALA A 28 -61.86 -25.00 24.97
N SER A 29 -62.78 -24.84 24.02
CA SER A 29 -62.50 -24.40 22.69
C SER A 29 -62.09 -22.91 22.64
N GLY A 30 -62.69 -22.06 23.47
CA GLY A 30 -62.29 -20.68 23.63
C GLY A 30 -60.86 -20.54 24.19
N ALA A 31 -60.53 -21.29 25.24
CA ALA A 31 -59.19 -21.30 25.79
C ALA A 31 -58.13 -21.80 24.77
N TYR A 32 -58.47 -22.84 24.00
CA TYR A 32 -57.61 -23.36 22.95
C TYR A 32 -57.38 -22.30 21.86
N PHE A 33 -58.39 -21.63 21.38
CA PHE A 33 -58.25 -20.58 20.34
C PHE A 33 -57.48 -19.36 20.86
N PHE A 34 -57.76 -18.90 22.07
CA PHE A 34 -57.16 -17.70 22.62
C PHE A 34 -55.70 -17.88 23.06
N ILE A 35 -55.32 -19.07 23.49
CA ILE A 35 -53.97 -19.33 24.01
C ILE A 35 -53.05 -19.96 22.95
N GLN A 36 -53.56 -20.94 22.19
CA GLN A 36 -52.69 -21.64 21.21
C GLN A 36 -52.50 -20.92 19.87
N MET A 37 -53.51 -20.20 19.37
CA MET A 37 -53.36 -19.52 18.12
C MET A 37 -52.24 -18.44 18.14
N PRO A 38 -52.20 -17.51 19.10
CA PRO A 38 -51.11 -16.54 19.13
C PRO A 38 -49.73 -17.15 19.35
N LEU A 39 -49.64 -18.26 20.11
CA LEU A 39 -48.37 -18.98 20.31
C LEU A 39 -47.87 -19.62 19.00
N ILE A 40 -48.76 -20.19 18.20
CA ILE A 40 -48.41 -20.78 16.89
C ILE A 40 -47.93 -19.68 15.93
N ASP A 41 -48.62 -18.55 15.88
CA ASP A 41 -48.24 -17.43 15.07
C ASP A 41 -46.88 -16.86 15.47
N GLU A 42 -46.60 -16.79 16.78
CA GLU A 42 -45.30 -16.32 17.28
C GLU A 42 -44.16 -17.31 16.94
N VAL A 43 -44.41 -18.62 17.07
CA VAL A 43 -43.45 -19.65 16.67
C VAL A 43 -43.17 -19.61 15.16
N ASP A 44 -44.17 -19.41 14.33
CA ASP A 44 -44.00 -19.35 12.89
C ASP A 44 -43.31 -18.04 12.45
N ASN A 45 -43.61 -16.93 13.14
CA ASN A 45 -42.87 -15.68 12.97
C ASN A 45 -41.40 -15.82 13.36
N LEU A 46 -41.10 -16.45 14.48
CA LEU A 46 -39.73 -16.74 14.95
C LEU A 46 -38.99 -17.68 13.99
N LYS A 47 -39.65 -18.71 13.45
CA LYS A 47 -39.08 -19.62 12.47
C LYS A 47 -38.76 -18.86 11.16
N SER A 48 -39.67 -18.02 10.70
CA SER A 48 -39.45 -17.22 9.48
C SER A 48 -38.32 -16.23 9.65
N ALA A 49 -38.25 -15.53 10.78
CA ALA A 49 -37.17 -14.63 11.13
C ALA A 49 -35.79 -15.35 11.23
N ASN A 50 -35.76 -16.53 11.87
CA ASN A 50 -34.58 -17.37 11.93
C ASN A 50 -34.13 -17.86 10.54
N ALA A 51 -35.06 -18.24 9.69
CA ALA A 51 -34.76 -18.63 8.31
C ALA A 51 -34.18 -17.46 7.51
N GLN A 52 -34.75 -16.27 7.70
CA GLN A 52 -34.24 -15.05 7.05
C GLN A 52 -32.85 -14.66 7.57
N LEU A 53 -32.64 -14.67 8.90
CA LEU A 53 -31.31 -14.41 9.48
C LEU A 53 -30.27 -15.43 9.02
N THR A 54 -30.65 -16.68 8.86
CA THR A 54 -29.75 -17.73 8.38
C THR A 54 -29.35 -17.49 6.92
N ARG A 55 -30.30 -17.08 6.07
CA ARG A 55 -30.04 -16.69 4.67
C ARG A 55 -29.12 -15.46 4.60
N ASP A 56 -29.41 -14.43 5.37
CA ASP A 56 -28.63 -13.21 5.40
C ASP A 56 -27.21 -13.47 5.90
N ASN A 57 -27.05 -14.29 6.92
CA ASN A 57 -25.74 -14.71 7.42
C ASN A 57 -24.94 -15.50 6.37
N LYS A 58 -25.62 -16.39 5.61
CA LYS A 58 -24.97 -17.13 4.52
C LYS A 58 -24.48 -16.18 3.43
N ILE A 59 -25.33 -15.25 2.99
CA ILE A 59 -24.96 -14.24 1.98
C ILE A 59 -23.81 -13.35 2.46
N LYS A 60 -23.86 -12.93 3.74
CA LYS A 60 -22.77 -12.14 4.33
C LYS A 60 -21.45 -12.92 4.40
N LYS A 61 -21.50 -14.20 4.77
CA LYS A 61 -20.31 -15.07 4.79
C LYS A 61 -19.72 -15.27 3.39
N GLU A 62 -20.57 -15.48 2.38
CA GLU A 62 -20.12 -15.61 0.98
C GLU A 62 -19.48 -14.31 0.47
N LYS A 63 -20.08 -13.15 0.80
CA LYS A 63 -19.48 -11.84 0.46
C LYS A 63 -18.15 -11.61 1.16
N LEU A 64 -18.00 -12.02 2.43
CA LEU A 64 -16.74 -11.90 3.16
C LEU A 64 -15.66 -12.82 2.58
N ALA A 65 -15.98 -14.05 2.24
CA ALA A 65 -15.04 -14.98 1.61
C ALA A 65 -14.55 -14.44 0.26
N ASN A 66 -15.46 -13.89 -0.57
CA ASN A 66 -15.11 -13.25 -1.84
C ASN A 66 -14.29 -11.98 -1.62
N PHE A 67 -14.56 -11.21 -0.56
CA PHE A 67 -13.80 -10.01 -0.23
C PHE A 67 -12.36 -10.34 0.13
N ASP A 68 -12.12 -11.35 0.94
CA ASP A 68 -10.76 -11.76 1.35
C ASP A 68 -9.95 -12.27 0.16
N THR A 69 -10.54 -13.05 -0.73
CA THR A 69 -9.87 -13.50 -1.96
C THR A 69 -9.56 -12.34 -2.91
N LEU A 70 -10.49 -11.41 -3.07
CA LEU A 70 -10.28 -10.22 -3.91
C LEU A 70 -9.21 -9.30 -3.31
N LYS A 71 -9.24 -9.09 -2.00
CA LYS A 71 -8.21 -8.31 -1.30
C LYS A 71 -6.82 -8.92 -1.47
N ALA A 72 -6.69 -10.24 -1.30
CA ALA A 72 -5.42 -10.94 -1.52
C ALA A 72 -4.94 -10.80 -2.97
N ALA A 73 -5.84 -10.86 -3.95
CA ALA A 73 -5.50 -10.65 -5.37
C ALA A 73 -5.04 -9.21 -5.65
N VAL A 74 -5.71 -8.21 -5.06
CA VAL A 74 -5.31 -6.79 -5.19
C VAL A 74 -3.95 -6.55 -4.55
N ASP A 75 -3.70 -7.09 -3.36
CA ASP A 75 -2.40 -6.95 -2.67
C ASP A 75 -1.27 -7.64 -3.47
N ALA A 76 -1.54 -8.80 -4.06
CA ALA A 76 -0.59 -9.47 -4.94
C ALA A 76 -0.32 -8.68 -6.22
N ALA A 77 -1.34 -8.11 -6.84
CA ALA A 77 -1.20 -7.26 -8.02
C ALA A 77 -0.40 -5.99 -7.71
N LYS A 78 -0.67 -5.36 -6.56
CA LYS A 78 0.07 -4.18 -6.09
C LYS A 78 1.55 -4.50 -5.87
N LYS A 79 1.87 -5.61 -5.17
CA LYS A 79 3.26 -6.05 -4.99
C LYS A 79 3.99 -6.29 -6.31
N ARG A 80 3.31 -6.88 -7.32
CA ARG A 80 3.88 -7.07 -8.66
C ARG A 80 4.11 -5.73 -9.35
N SER A 81 3.17 -4.80 -9.28
CA SER A 81 3.31 -3.46 -9.85
C SER A 81 4.49 -2.72 -9.22
N ASP A 82 4.59 -2.73 -7.89
CA ASP A 82 5.70 -2.09 -7.17
C ASP A 82 7.06 -2.71 -7.54
N ALA A 83 7.12 -4.04 -7.70
CA ALA A 83 8.33 -4.72 -8.16
C ALA A 83 8.70 -4.33 -9.60
N ILE A 84 7.73 -4.22 -10.51
CA ILE A 84 7.96 -3.78 -11.90
C ILE A 84 8.48 -2.35 -11.92
N VAL A 85 7.87 -1.44 -11.14
CA VAL A 85 8.32 -0.04 -11.04
C VAL A 85 9.75 0.03 -10.51
N LYS A 86 10.07 -0.72 -9.44
CA LYS A 86 11.44 -0.80 -8.91
C LYS A 86 12.45 -1.30 -9.95
N LEU A 87 12.10 -2.36 -10.68
CA LEU A 87 12.97 -2.89 -11.73
C LEU A 87 13.15 -1.93 -12.90
N ALA A 88 12.09 -1.25 -13.32
CA ALA A 88 12.14 -0.26 -14.37
C ALA A 88 13.02 0.94 -13.97
N THR A 89 12.85 1.43 -12.74
CA THR A 89 13.66 2.50 -12.18
C THR A 89 15.13 2.08 -12.07
N ALA A 90 15.40 0.89 -11.54
CA ALA A 90 16.77 0.37 -11.41
C ALA A 90 17.50 0.20 -12.76
N ARG A 91 16.78 -0.03 -13.86
CA ARG A 91 17.38 -0.10 -15.20
C ARG A 91 17.71 1.27 -15.80
N ALA A 92 16.90 2.27 -15.52
CA ALA A 92 17.07 3.61 -16.11
C ALA A 92 18.09 4.47 -15.36
N VAL A 93 18.21 4.30 -14.07
CA VAL A 93 19.07 5.14 -13.20
C VAL A 93 20.55 5.05 -13.57
N PRO A 94 21.17 3.90 -13.84
CA PRO A 94 22.57 3.84 -14.26
C PRO A 94 22.84 4.66 -15.52
N ALA A 95 21.92 4.64 -16.49
CA ALA A 95 22.07 5.42 -17.71
C ALA A 95 21.98 6.94 -17.44
N PHE A 96 21.08 7.38 -16.60
CA PHE A 96 20.96 8.78 -16.20
C PHE A 96 22.17 9.26 -15.39
N MET A 97 22.69 8.44 -14.50
CA MET A 97 23.91 8.76 -13.75
C MET A 97 25.12 8.93 -14.66
N LEU A 98 25.34 8.02 -15.60
CA LEU A 98 26.43 8.10 -16.55
C LEU A 98 26.26 9.33 -17.46
N HIS A 99 25.04 9.63 -17.87
CA HIS A 99 24.74 10.84 -18.63
C HIS A 99 25.06 12.12 -17.81
N GLU A 100 24.66 12.13 -16.55
CA GLU A 100 24.95 13.25 -15.65
C GLU A 100 26.44 13.41 -15.39
N LEU A 101 27.16 12.30 -15.17
CA LEU A 101 28.60 12.31 -15.01
C LEU A 101 29.29 12.84 -16.27
N ALA A 102 28.89 12.40 -17.46
CA ALA A 102 29.38 12.91 -18.72
C ALA A 102 29.08 14.41 -18.89
N ARG A 103 27.92 14.86 -18.46
CA ARG A 103 27.50 16.26 -18.45
C ARG A 103 28.43 17.12 -17.59
N ILE A 104 28.70 16.68 -16.37
CA ILE A 104 29.63 17.36 -15.44
C ILE A 104 31.04 17.41 -16.03
N LEU A 105 31.55 16.31 -16.57
CA LEU A 105 32.87 16.20 -17.19
C LEU A 105 33.00 16.95 -18.53
N THR A 106 31.91 17.40 -19.11
CA THR A 106 31.91 18.30 -20.29
C THR A 106 31.74 19.77 -19.92
N GLY A 107 31.87 20.14 -18.64
CA GLY A 107 31.78 21.51 -18.17
C GLY A 107 30.36 22.06 -18.05
N LYS A 108 29.34 21.22 -18.28
CA LYS A 108 27.96 21.66 -18.13
C LYS A 108 27.56 21.65 -16.67
N GLU A 109 26.63 22.53 -16.32
CA GLU A 109 26.07 22.56 -14.96
C GLU A 109 25.34 21.26 -14.62
N PRO A 110 25.48 20.74 -13.38
CA PRO A 110 24.76 19.56 -12.95
C PRO A 110 23.25 19.80 -12.94
N THR A 111 22.49 18.72 -13.07
CA THR A 111 21.02 18.77 -12.95
C THR A 111 20.66 18.98 -11.50
N MET A 112 20.18 20.18 -11.15
CA MET A 112 19.84 20.58 -9.78
C MET A 112 18.33 20.65 -9.58
N SER A 113 17.86 20.31 -8.38
CA SER A 113 16.51 20.65 -7.95
C SER A 113 16.42 22.13 -7.56
N LYS A 114 15.21 22.71 -7.57
CA LYS A 114 14.98 24.11 -7.15
C LYS A 114 15.51 24.41 -5.74
N ASP A 115 15.45 23.44 -4.84
CA ASP A 115 15.94 23.61 -3.48
C ASP A 115 17.47 23.52 -3.41
N MET A 116 18.07 22.69 -4.24
CA MET A 116 19.53 22.58 -4.36
C MET A 116 20.13 23.85 -4.98
N THR A 117 19.53 24.40 -6.03
CA THR A 117 19.94 25.67 -6.62
C THR A 117 19.99 26.78 -5.56
N LYS A 118 18.93 26.91 -4.75
CA LYS A 118 18.90 27.89 -3.64
C LYS A 118 19.97 27.66 -2.56
N ARG A 119 20.32 26.39 -2.29
CA ARG A 119 21.37 26.06 -1.30
C ARG A 119 22.76 26.39 -1.82
N VAL A 120 23.01 26.11 -3.09
CA VAL A 120 24.28 26.45 -3.76
C VAL A 120 24.45 27.96 -3.84
N GLU A 121 23.41 28.71 -4.16
CA GLU A 121 23.43 30.18 -4.20
C GLU A 121 23.68 30.83 -2.84
N LYS A 122 23.19 30.22 -1.75
CA LYS A 122 23.27 30.79 -0.40
C LYS A 122 24.55 30.42 0.36
N ASP A 123 25.18 29.31 0.03
CA ASP A 123 26.35 28.79 0.74
C ASP A 123 27.59 28.87 -0.14
N PRO A 124 28.54 29.79 0.16
CA PRO A 124 29.78 29.93 -0.62
C PRO A 124 30.61 28.66 -0.70
N ASN A 125 30.53 27.80 0.35
CA ASN A 125 31.26 26.53 0.38
C ASN A 125 30.71 25.51 -0.60
N ARG A 126 29.46 25.68 -1.04
CA ARG A 126 28.78 24.85 -2.04
C ARG A 126 28.77 25.49 -3.43
N ALA A 127 29.30 26.70 -3.56
CA ALA A 127 29.34 27.42 -4.82
C ALA A 127 30.13 26.61 -5.87
N ILE A 128 29.54 26.51 -7.03
CA ILE A 128 30.14 25.87 -8.21
C ILE A 128 30.81 26.95 -9.05
N GLU A 129 32.08 26.76 -9.33
CA GLU A 129 32.80 27.66 -10.19
C GLU A 129 32.35 27.46 -11.64
N SER A 130 31.89 28.51 -12.28
CA SER A 130 31.39 28.47 -13.66
C SER A 130 32.50 28.31 -14.72
N ASP A 131 33.70 28.76 -14.39
CA ASP A 131 34.91 28.77 -15.23
C ASP A 131 35.83 27.55 -14.98
N TRP A 132 35.44 26.60 -14.16
CA TRP A 132 36.19 25.38 -13.94
C TRP A 132 36.34 24.56 -15.24
N ASP A 133 37.57 24.20 -15.57
CA ASP A 133 37.87 23.36 -16.74
C ASP A 133 37.87 21.86 -16.36
N PRO A 134 36.89 21.08 -16.85
CA PRO A 134 36.81 19.67 -16.56
C PRO A 134 37.95 18.82 -17.13
N LYS A 135 38.77 19.37 -18.04
CA LYS A 135 39.96 18.71 -18.60
C LYS A 135 41.06 18.46 -17.55
N HIS A 136 40.99 19.17 -16.43
CA HIS A 136 41.90 18.98 -15.31
C HIS A 136 41.60 17.73 -14.48
N VAL A 137 40.51 17.02 -14.79
CA VAL A 137 40.08 15.83 -14.05
C VAL A 137 39.79 14.69 -15.02
N TRP A 138 40.23 13.49 -14.70
CA TRP A 138 39.89 12.27 -15.43
C TRP A 138 39.46 11.17 -14.48
N ILE A 139 38.57 10.32 -14.97
CA ILE A 139 38.04 9.20 -14.23
C ILE A 139 38.68 7.93 -14.75
N THR A 140 39.18 7.11 -13.84
CA THR A 140 39.76 5.79 -14.15
C THR A 140 38.79 4.65 -13.88
N SER A 141 37.93 4.82 -12.89
CA SER A 141 36.94 3.77 -12.52
C SER A 141 35.71 4.41 -11.90
N PHE A 142 34.56 3.87 -12.27
CA PHE A 142 33.28 4.13 -11.65
C PHE A 142 32.62 2.80 -11.30
N SER A 143 32.25 2.59 -10.05
CA SER A 143 31.51 1.41 -9.60
C SER A 143 30.31 1.83 -8.76
N GLU A 144 29.22 1.13 -8.95
CA GLU A 144 27.99 1.29 -8.14
C GLU A 144 27.57 -0.09 -7.63
N ASN A 145 27.27 -0.15 -6.35
CA ASN A 145 26.75 -1.36 -5.72
C ASN A 145 25.75 -1.00 -4.63
N GLN A 146 24.52 -1.50 -4.76
CA GLN A 146 23.43 -1.31 -3.78
C GLN A 146 23.18 0.16 -3.40
N GLY A 147 23.18 1.05 -4.40
CA GLY A 147 22.93 2.47 -4.19
C GLY A 147 24.14 3.25 -3.64
N LYS A 148 25.31 2.62 -3.50
CA LYS A 148 26.56 3.31 -3.16
C LYS A 148 27.46 3.35 -4.37
N PHE A 149 28.04 4.51 -4.65
CA PHE A 149 29.02 4.63 -5.74
C PHE A 149 30.42 4.94 -5.21
N THR A 150 31.37 4.52 -6.00
CA THR A 150 32.80 4.87 -5.82
C THR A 150 33.34 5.30 -7.16
N LEU A 151 33.95 6.49 -7.19
CA LEU A 151 34.53 7.12 -8.34
C LEU A 151 36.00 7.33 -8.08
N MET A 152 36.88 6.71 -8.86
CA MET A 152 38.32 6.88 -8.76
C MET A 152 38.83 7.63 -9.98
N GLY A 153 39.87 8.43 -9.77
CA GLY A 153 40.45 9.20 -10.85
C GLY A 153 41.68 9.97 -10.42
N GLY A 154 42.07 10.90 -11.30
CA GLY A 154 43.13 11.86 -11.06
C GLY A 154 42.66 13.28 -11.33
N ALA A 155 43.29 14.22 -10.65
CA ALA A 155 43.07 15.67 -10.84
C ALA A 155 44.41 16.41 -10.89
N GLN A 156 44.47 17.50 -11.62
CA GLN A 156 45.70 18.34 -11.67
C GLN A 156 45.92 19.08 -10.35
N SER A 157 44.82 19.42 -9.65
CA SER A 157 44.90 20.09 -8.37
C SER A 157 43.83 19.55 -7.38
N ASP A 158 44.04 19.81 -6.11
CA ASP A 158 43.07 19.53 -5.04
C ASP A 158 41.78 20.36 -5.22
N ALA A 159 41.91 21.57 -5.78
CA ALA A 159 40.78 22.43 -6.09
C ALA A 159 39.89 21.78 -7.17
N ASP A 160 40.47 21.18 -8.20
CA ASP A 160 39.74 20.51 -9.28
C ASP A 160 38.96 19.29 -8.77
N MET A 161 39.56 18.49 -7.90
CA MET A 161 38.87 17.38 -7.21
C MET A 161 37.69 17.89 -6.37
N THR A 162 37.92 18.96 -5.62
CA THR A 162 36.86 19.57 -4.77
C THR A 162 35.72 20.11 -5.62
N GLN A 163 36.00 20.74 -6.77
CA GLN A 163 34.99 21.23 -7.71
C GLN A 163 34.20 20.09 -8.33
N LEU A 164 34.86 19.00 -8.70
CA LEU A 164 34.14 17.78 -9.15
C LEU A 164 33.20 17.25 -8.08
N ALA A 165 33.68 17.13 -6.82
CA ALA A 165 32.84 16.66 -5.70
C ALA A 165 31.65 17.58 -5.42
N LYS A 166 31.83 18.92 -5.47
CA LYS A 166 30.76 19.90 -5.32
C LYS A 166 29.71 19.76 -6.44
N ARG A 167 30.13 19.56 -7.69
CA ARG A 167 29.22 19.38 -8.83
C ARG A 167 28.43 18.07 -8.71
N LEU A 168 29.06 16.99 -8.28
CA LEU A 168 28.38 15.74 -7.99
C LEU A 168 27.36 15.92 -6.86
N GLN A 169 27.73 16.57 -5.76
CA GLN A 169 26.83 16.79 -4.63
C GLN A 169 25.65 17.72 -4.96
N ALA A 170 25.81 18.62 -5.91
CA ALA A 170 24.74 19.50 -6.37
C ALA A 170 23.74 18.79 -7.30
N SER A 171 24.13 17.66 -7.89
CA SER A 171 23.26 16.89 -8.78
C SER A 171 22.17 16.15 -8.02
N VAL A 172 20.99 16.03 -8.64
CA VAL A 172 19.85 15.26 -8.08
C VAL A 172 20.09 13.76 -8.02
N TYR A 173 21.10 13.26 -8.74
CA TYR A 173 21.38 11.82 -8.83
C TYR A 173 22.38 11.31 -7.79
N PHE A 174 23.10 12.21 -7.10
CA PHE A 174 24.13 11.85 -6.14
C PHE A 174 23.87 12.53 -4.79
N ALA A 175 24.10 11.79 -3.71
CA ALA A 175 23.97 12.26 -2.35
C ALA A 175 25.13 11.78 -1.48
N ASP A 176 25.35 12.46 -0.36
CA ASP A 176 26.39 12.12 0.61
C ASP A 176 27.77 11.95 -0.03
N VAL A 177 28.10 12.85 -0.94
CA VAL A 177 29.37 12.82 -1.70
C VAL A 177 30.52 13.21 -0.78
N VAL A 178 31.47 12.28 -0.61
CA VAL A 178 32.67 12.45 0.24
C VAL A 178 33.89 12.27 -0.65
N PRO A 179 34.66 13.34 -0.90
CA PRO A 179 35.94 13.24 -1.59
C PRO A 179 37.03 12.79 -0.59
N GLU A 180 37.83 11.83 -1.02
CA GLU A 180 39.04 11.39 -0.32
C GLU A 180 40.23 11.63 -1.24
N LYS A 181 41.19 12.40 -0.75
CA LYS A 181 42.44 12.63 -1.44
C LYS A 181 43.34 11.39 -1.28
N GLY A 182 43.81 10.87 -2.40
CA GLY A 182 44.85 9.86 -2.43
C GLY A 182 46.25 10.47 -2.40
N ASP A 183 47.24 9.62 -2.55
CA ASP A 183 48.66 10.04 -2.60
C ASP A 183 48.94 10.83 -3.87
N ASP A 184 49.85 11.80 -3.78
CA ASP A 184 50.37 12.52 -4.90
C ASP A 184 51.12 11.57 -5.81
N THR A 185 50.86 11.62 -7.09
CA THR A 185 51.47 10.75 -8.10
C THR A 185 52.14 11.59 -9.18
N VAL A 186 53.37 11.23 -9.46
CA VAL A 186 54.09 11.86 -10.60
C VAL A 186 54.04 10.88 -11.76
N ASP A 187 53.55 11.36 -12.91
CA ASP A 187 53.66 10.62 -14.16
C ASP A 187 55.13 10.61 -14.59
N ARG A 188 55.73 9.43 -14.59
CA ARG A 188 57.15 9.25 -14.94
C ARG A 188 57.46 9.49 -16.43
N GLU A 189 56.48 9.31 -17.30
CA GLU A 189 56.65 9.47 -18.74
C GLU A 189 56.47 10.93 -19.19
N GLY A 190 55.56 11.68 -18.53
CA GLY A 190 55.24 13.06 -18.88
C GLY A 190 55.77 14.14 -17.94
N GLY A 191 56.31 13.76 -16.77
CA GLY A 191 56.78 14.71 -15.73
C GLY A 191 55.66 15.54 -15.11
N VAL A 192 54.42 15.14 -15.27
CA VAL A 192 53.25 15.86 -14.75
C VAL A 192 52.89 15.25 -13.40
N THR A 193 52.79 16.11 -12.38
CA THR A 193 52.29 15.73 -11.07
C THR A 193 50.75 15.81 -11.04
N TYR A 194 50.12 14.79 -10.57
CA TYR A 194 48.65 14.77 -10.36
C TYR A 194 48.30 14.13 -9.05
N TYR A 195 47.08 14.43 -8.56
CA TYR A 195 46.52 13.89 -7.32
C TYR A 195 45.55 12.79 -7.66
N ARG A 196 45.75 11.62 -7.07
CA ARG A 196 44.72 10.57 -7.08
C ARG A 196 43.59 10.92 -6.13
N PHE A 197 42.37 10.59 -6.51
CA PHE A 197 41.22 10.78 -5.65
C PHE A 197 40.32 9.56 -5.67
N ASN A 198 39.59 9.42 -4.58
CA ASN A 198 38.48 8.50 -4.42
C ASN A 198 37.27 9.30 -3.93
N ILE A 199 36.20 9.34 -4.71
CA ILE A 199 34.96 10.00 -4.32
C ILE A 199 33.92 8.92 -4.10
N SER A 200 33.39 8.85 -2.89
CA SER A 200 32.33 7.93 -2.51
C SER A 200 31.04 8.67 -2.23
N GLY A 201 29.91 7.98 -2.34
CA GLY A 201 28.60 8.57 -2.05
C GLY A 201 27.46 7.59 -2.28
N LYS A 202 26.24 8.14 -2.28
CA LYS A 202 25.02 7.40 -2.57
C LYS A 202 24.40 7.84 -3.88
N VAL A 203 23.76 6.90 -4.54
CA VAL A 203 22.93 7.16 -5.71
C VAL A 203 21.49 7.35 -5.25
N VAL A 204 20.84 8.40 -5.78
CA VAL A 204 19.44 8.68 -5.54
C VAL A 204 18.62 8.08 -6.69
N TYR A 205 17.76 7.13 -6.36
CA TYR A 205 16.90 6.42 -7.32
C TYR A 205 15.50 7.05 -7.40
#